data_dfcb2c234968b029a913e891cc470000
#
_entry.id   dfcb2c234968b029a913e891cc470000
#
_cell.length_a   1.000
_cell.length_b   1.000
_cell.length_c   1.000
_cell.angle_alpha   90.00
_cell.angle_beta   90.00
_cell.angle_gamma   90.00
#
_symmetry.space_group_name_H-M   'P 1'
#
loop_
_entity.id
_entity.type
_entity.pdbx_description
1 polymer ?
#
loop_
_entity_poly.entity_id
_entity_poly.type
_entity_poly.pdbx_seq_one_letter_code
_entity_poly.pdbx_strand_id
1 'polypeptide(L)'
;MKILVAKFQLEANEHVDMKCDLPNVALSYGRDALSHMQVGDVFDDLGIELVPVICADAACSGVMKKTCFDYIEQTILNAVRDNLRDLDGIYLHLHGASYVEEIGSGEHHLVAAIRQIVGPYLPLAVSCDPHGNLTKEYVENTTFIRSYREAPHTDIAQTVQRTCRALIELIRHRQNITPVYRKLPLILGGEQSVSADEPVRSFNQYLSLIHI
;
A
#
# COMPACT_ATOMS: atom_id res chain seq x y z
N MET A 1 9.45 13.06 -15.13
CA MET A 1 8.38 12.43 -14.30
C MET A 1 8.95 12.18 -12.94
N LYS A 2 8.29 12.69 -11.89
CA LYS A 2 8.74 12.52 -10.49
C LYS A 2 7.71 11.69 -9.73
N ILE A 3 8.17 10.57 -9.13
CA ILE A 3 7.31 9.62 -8.41
C ILE A 3 7.84 9.43 -6.98
N LEU A 4 6.99 9.68 -5.99
CA LEU A 4 7.28 9.37 -4.60
C LEU A 4 6.94 7.92 -4.30
N VAL A 5 7.80 7.24 -3.57
CA VAL A 5 7.58 5.85 -3.15
C VAL A 5 7.80 5.68 -1.65
N ALA A 6 6.86 5.00 -0.98
CA ALA A 6 6.94 4.68 0.44
C ALA A 6 6.28 3.33 0.74
N LYS A 7 6.72 2.70 1.84
CA LYS A 7 6.11 1.48 2.38
C LYS A 7 5.74 1.69 3.84
N PHE A 8 4.51 1.32 4.19
CA PHE A 8 4.05 1.12 5.56
C PHE A 8 3.30 -0.20 5.63
N GLN A 9 3.80 -1.12 6.42
CA GLN A 9 3.24 -2.46 6.55
C GLN A 9 3.09 -2.84 8.02
N LEU A 10 1.87 -3.21 8.38
CA LEU A 10 1.51 -3.79 9.66
C LEU A 10 0.27 -4.67 9.46
N GLU A 11 0.37 -5.92 9.84
CA GLU A 11 -0.78 -6.79 10.07
C GLU A 11 -1.05 -6.85 11.57
N ALA A 12 -2.05 -6.08 12.01
CA ALA A 12 -2.33 -5.92 13.43
C ALA A 12 -3.31 -6.95 13.95
N ASN A 13 -3.02 -7.47 15.14
CA ASN A 13 -3.96 -8.25 15.92
C ASN A 13 -4.24 -7.54 17.26
N GLU A 14 -5.45 -7.02 17.43
CA GLU A 14 -5.84 -6.27 18.63
C GLU A 14 -5.94 -7.13 19.90
N HIS A 15 -5.93 -8.46 19.75
CA HIS A 15 -5.94 -9.40 20.88
C HIS A 15 -4.53 -9.74 21.39
N VAL A 16 -3.50 -9.18 20.78
CA VAL A 16 -2.13 -9.30 21.25
C VAL A 16 -1.82 -8.17 22.22
N ASP A 17 -1.44 -8.51 23.45
CA ASP A 17 -1.17 -7.54 24.52
C ASP A 17 0.02 -6.61 24.22
N MET A 18 1.01 -7.12 23.48
CA MET A 18 2.19 -6.35 23.11
C MET A 18 1.83 -5.35 22.00
N LYS A 19 2.07 -4.06 22.28
CA LYS A 19 1.89 -3.01 21.30
C LYS A 19 3.12 -2.87 20.39
N CYS A 20 2.85 -2.56 19.12
CA CYS A 20 3.90 -2.22 18.17
C CYS A 20 4.41 -0.79 18.42
N ASP A 21 5.70 -0.65 18.65
CA ASP A 21 6.37 0.64 18.82
C ASP A 21 7.59 0.72 17.89
N LEU A 22 8.22 1.87 17.79
CA LEU A 22 9.31 2.14 16.84
C LEU A 22 10.44 1.09 16.83
N PRO A 23 10.89 0.55 17.98
CA PRO A 23 11.88 -0.53 17.99
C PRO A 23 11.41 -1.86 17.36
N ASN A 24 10.10 -2.02 17.18
CA ASN A 24 9.51 -3.22 16.56
C ASN A 24 9.35 -3.08 15.05
N VAL A 25 9.67 -1.91 14.48
CA VAL A 25 9.52 -1.62 13.06
C VAL A 25 10.87 -1.67 12.38
N ALA A 26 11.01 -2.50 11.35
CA ALA A 26 12.17 -2.46 10.48
C ALA A 26 12.09 -1.22 9.59
N LEU A 27 13.02 -0.28 9.80
CA LEU A 27 13.04 1.00 9.10
C LEU A 27 14.23 1.06 8.14
N SER A 28 13.96 1.52 6.92
CA SER A 28 15.00 1.95 5.98
C SER A 28 14.53 3.19 5.23
N TYR A 29 15.47 3.99 4.71
CA TYR A 29 15.21 5.30 4.15
C TYR A 29 15.90 5.50 2.81
N GLY A 30 15.38 6.41 2.00
CA GLY A 30 15.99 6.77 0.75
C GLY A 30 16.19 5.55 -0.16
N ARG A 31 17.38 5.44 -0.77
CA ARG A 31 17.67 4.34 -1.71
C ARG A 31 17.67 2.95 -1.05
N ASP A 32 18.02 2.86 0.23
CA ASP A 32 18.00 1.58 0.94
C ASP A 32 16.57 1.05 1.10
N ALA A 33 15.59 1.96 1.20
CA ALA A 33 14.18 1.57 1.23
C ALA A 33 13.72 0.87 -0.04
N LEU A 34 14.26 1.22 -1.22
CA LEU A 34 13.84 0.63 -2.51
C LEU A 34 14.11 -0.88 -2.57
N SER A 35 15.23 -1.35 -2.02
CA SER A 35 15.57 -2.78 -2.00
C SER A 35 14.54 -3.59 -1.23
N HIS A 36 13.96 -3.03 -0.16
CA HIS A 36 12.95 -3.68 0.67
C HIS A 36 11.51 -3.52 0.11
N MET A 37 11.31 -2.62 -0.85
CA MET A 37 10.01 -2.43 -1.50
C MET A 37 9.77 -3.35 -2.69
N GLN A 38 10.79 -4.09 -3.14
CA GLN A 38 10.73 -5.04 -4.26
C GLN A 38 10.27 -4.42 -5.60
N VAL A 39 10.53 -3.14 -5.80
CA VAL A 39 10.14 -2.41 -7.02
C VAL A 39 10.94 -2.86 -8.26
N GLY A 40 12.07 -3.53 -8.05
CA GLY A 40 12.95 -4.00 -9.14
C GLY A 40 13.47 -2.84 -9.99
N ASP A 41 13.57 -3.09 -11.27
CA ASP A 41 14.06 -2.18 -12.31
C ASP A 41 12.98 -1.26 -12.92
N VAL A 42 11.76 -1.30 -12.39
CA VAL A 42 10.60 -0.60 -12.99
C VAL A 42 10.84 0.89 -13.15
N PHE A 43 11.66 1.46 -12.28
CA PHE A 43 11.95 2.89 -12.26
C PHE A 43 13.31 3.25 -12.89
N ASP A 44 14.04 2.29 -13.45
CA ASP A 44 15.33 2.53 -14.10
C ASP A 44 15.18 3.20 -15.48
N ASP A 45 13.93 3.41 -15.94
CA ASP A 45 13.63 4.08 -17.18
C ASP A 45 14.08 5.54 -17.15
N LEU A 46 14.67 5.96 -18.24
CA LEU A 46 15.18 7.32 -18.42
C LEU A 46 14.06 8.35 -18.30
N GLY A 47 14.25 9.33 -17.44
CA GLY A 47 13.31 10.42 -17.21
C GLY A 47 12.37 10.22 -16.04
N ILE A 48 12.54 9.16 -15.24
CA ILE A 48 11.86 9.00 -13.95
C ILE A 48 12.79 9.41 -12.82
N GLU A 49 12.39 10.43 -12.08
CA GLU A 49 13.00 10.84 -10.82
C GLU A 49 12.24 10.18 -9.66
N LEU A 50 12.89 9.31 -8.92
CA LEU A 50 12.31 8.70 -7.74
C LEU A 50 12.59 9.52 -6.48
N VAL A 51 11.58 9.64 -5.64
CA VAL A 51 11.67 10.14 -4.28
C VAL A 51 11.38 8.98 -3.32
N PRO A 52 12.38 8.12 -3.03
CA PRO A 52 12.22 7.06 -2.05
C PRO A 52 12.24 7.67 -0.64
N VAL A 53 11.19 7.42 0.14
CA VAL A 53 11.02 8.07 1.45
C VAL A 53 11.41 7.12 2.57
N ILE A 54 10.55 6.18 2.87
CA ILE A 54 10.69 5.25 3.99
C ILE A 54 10.11 3.88 3.61
N CYS A 55 10.76 2.83 4.05
CA CYS A 55 10.17 1.51 4.20
C CYS A 55 10.04 1.23 5.70
N ALA A 56 8.80 1.20 6.19
CA ALA A 56 8.46 0.88 7.56
C ALA A 56 7.70 -0.45 7.56
N ASP A 57 8.35 -1.51 8.05
CA ASP A 57 7.79 -2.86 8.08
C ASP A 57 7.73 -3.36 9.52
N ALA A 58 6.52 -3.48 10.04
CA ALA A 58 6.24 -3.98 11.38
C ALA A 58 5.77 -5.45 11.37
N ALA A 59 5.74 -6.09 10.18
CA ALA A 59 5.26 -7.46 10.01
C ALA A 59 3.90 -7.70 10.68
N CYS A 60 3.73 -8.85 11.35
CA CYS A 60 2.56 -9.15 12.18
C CYS A 60 2.85 -8.74 13.62
N SER A 61 1.99 -7.93 14.22
CA SER A 61 2.19 -7.40 15.57
C SER A 61 0.86 -7.08 16.25
N GLY A 62 0.91 -6.56 17.47
CA GLY A 62 -0.24 -5.95 18.13
C GLY A 62 -0.55 -4.55 17.59
N VAL A 63 -1.48 -3.87 18.24
CA VAL A 63 -1.87 -2.49 17.93
C VAL A 63 -0.66 -1.56 17.94
N MET A 64 -0.50 -0.77 16.90
CA MET A 64 0.60 0.22 16.81
C MET A 64 0.30 1.42 17.70
N LYS A 65 1.32 1.84 18.46
CA LYS A 65 1.23 3.09 19.21
C LYS A 65 1.07 4.27 18.27
N LYS A 66 0.20 5.20 18.65
CA LYS A 66 -0.02 6.41 17.87
C LYS A 66 1.28 7.16 17.57
N THR A 67 2.15 7.31 18.56
CA THR A 67 3.45 8.02 18.40
C THR A 67 4.36 7.35 17.37
N CYS A 68 4.34 6.03 17.26
CA CYS A 68 5.07 5.29 16.24
C CYS A 68 4.50 5.57 14.84
N PHE A 69 3.18 5.52 14.70
CA PHE A 69 2.51 5.84 13.45
C PHE A 69 2.71 7.30 13.04
N ASP A 70 2.55 8.24 13.98
CA ASP A 70 2.77 9.69 13.73
C ASP A 70 4.17 9.95 13.13
N TYR A 71 5.21 9.25 13.61
CA TYR A 71 6.54 9.35 13.04
C TYR A 71 6.61 8.90 11.58
N ILE A 72 6.03 7.73 11.27
CA ILE A 72 6.01 7.16 9.92
C ILE A 72 5.20 8.07 8.99
N GLU A 73 4.01 8.44 9.41
CA GLU A 73 3.11 9.31 8.67
C GLU A 73 3.75 10.66 8.37
N GLN A 74 4.27 11.35 9.38
CA GLN A 74 4.88 12.68 9.18
C GLN A 74 6.11 12.61 8.27
N THR A 75 6.88 11.53 8.33
CA THR A 75 7.99 11.31 7.40
C THR A 75 7.50 11.27 5.94
N ILE A 76 6.41 10.55 5.68
CA ILE A 76 5.82 10.46 4.34
C ILE A 76 5.18 11.80 3.93
N LEU A 77 4.38 12.42 4.80
CA LEU A 77 3.69 13.67 4.51
C LEU A 77 4.64 14.85 4.27
N ASN A 78 5.76 14.91 5.01
CA ASN A 78 6.79 15.93 4.78
C ASN A 78 7.44 15.74 3.40
N ALA A 79 7.80 14.51 3.02
CA ALA A 79 8.32 14.25 1.70
C ALA A 79 7.32 14.60 0.57
N VAL A 80 6.02 14.38 0.79
CA VAL A 80 4.97 14.81 -0.15
C VAL A 80 4.94 16.33 -0.27
N ARG A 81 4.98 17.07 0.84
CA ARG A 81 4.97 18.55 0.84
C ARG A 81 6.20 19.13 0.16
N ASP A 82 7.38 18.57 0.45
CA ASP A 82 8.65 19.04 -0.09
C ASP A 82 8.75 18.86 -1.63
N ASN A 83 8.03 17.89 -2.17
CA ASN A 83 8.03 17.57 -3.60
C ASN A 83 6.74 17.97 -4.33
N LEU A 84 5.77 18.57 -3.65
CA LEU A 84 4.41 18.81 -4.17
C LEU A 84 4.40 19.56 -5.51
N ARG A 85 5.39 20.43 -5.75
CA ARG A 85 5.41 21.35 -6.90
C ARG A 85 5.56 20.61 -8.24
N ASP A 86 6.28 19.51 -8.25
CA ASP A 86 6.67 18.78 -9.47
C ASP A 86 6.42 17.26 -9.37
N LEU A 87 5.65 16.85 -8.36
CA LEU A 87 5.25 15.46 -8.15
C LEU A 87 4.19 15.04 -9.17
N ASP A 88 4.49 14.00 -9.94
CA ASP A 88 3.59 13.45 -10.95
C ASP A 88 2.74 12.28 -10.45
N GLY A 89 3.20 11.57 -9.42
CA GLY A 89 2.47 10.45 -8.85
C GLY A 89 3.07 9.93 -7.55
N ILE A 90 2.30 9.12 -6.85
CA ILE A 90 2.69 8.48 -5.59
C ILE A 90 2.41 6.97 -5.71
N TYR A 91 3.39 6.17 -5.33
CA TYR A 91 3.24 4.75 -5.10
C TYR A 91 3.41 4.43 -3.60
N LEU A 92 2.43 3.71 -3.05
CA LEU A 92 2.48 3.21 -1.69
C LEU A 92 2.39 1.69 -1.66
N HIS A 93 3.29 1.06 -0.91
CA HIS A 93 3.19 -0.34 -0.57
C HIS A 93 2.62 -0.44 0.86
N LEU A 94 1.35 -0.79 0.97
CA LEU A 94 0.62 -0.85 2.24
C LEU A 94 0.16 -2.30 2.51
N HIS A 95 -0.25 -2.59 3.74
CA HIS A 95 -0.85 -3.89 4.05
C HIS A 95 -2.37 -3.86 3.85
N GLY A 96 -3.06 -2.98 4.55
CA GLY A 96 -4.53 -2.91 4.58
C GLY A 96 -5.16 -3.48 5.85
N ALA A 97 -4.36 -3.92 6.82
CA ALA A 97 -4.81 -4.48 8.09
C ALA A 97 -4.13 -3.85 9.31
N SER A 98 -3.60 -2.63 9.17
CA SER A 98 -3.04 -1.95 10.33
C SER A 98 -4.14 -1.49 11.30
N TYR A 99 -3.80 -1.50 12.56
CA TYR A 99 -4.60 -0.89 13.61
C TYR A 99 -3.71 -0.03 14.51
N VAL A 100 -4.02 1.26 14.55
CA VAL A 100 -3.27 2.28 15.29
C VAL A 100 -4.12 2.83 16.42
N GLU A 101 -3.53 3.01 17.59
CA GLU A 101 -4.19 3.61 18.75
C GLU A 101 -4.87 4.93 18.37
N GLU A 102 -6.09 5.15 18.83
CA GLU A 102 -6.88 6.36 18.64
C GLU A 102 -7.27 6.68 17.18
N ILE A 103 -6.69 5.97 16.21
CA ILE A 103 -6.88 6.23 14.77
C ILE A 103 -7.69 5.12 14.09
N GLY A 104 -7.45 3.85 14.45
CA GLY A 104 -7.96 2.70 13.71
C GLY A 104 -7.06 2.34 12.53
N SER A 105 -7.58 2.28 11.31
CA SER A 105 -6.77 1.95 10.12
C SER A 105 -5.77 3.06 9.80
N GLY A 106 -4.48 2.75 9.96
CA GLY A 106 -3.38 3.65 9.62
C GLY A 106 -3.30 3.92 8.11
N GLU A 107 -3.60 2.92 7.28
CA GLU A 107 -3.60 3.07 5.83
C GLU A 107 -4.67 4.06 5.37
N HIS A 108 -5.89 3.94 5.90
CA HIS A 108 -6.95 4.89 5.59
C HIS A 108 -6.54 6.31 5.98
N HIS A 109 -6.05 6.49 7.22
CA HIS A 109 -5.62 7.79 7.73
C HIS A 109 -4.51 8.40 6.87
N LEU A 110 -3.47 7.64 6.58
CA LEU A 110 -2.33 8.08 5.75
C LEU A 110 -2.77 8.53 4.35
N VAL A 111 -3.58 7.70 3.66
CA VAL A 111 -4.02 8.01 2.29
C VAL A 111 -4.93 9.24 2.28
N ALA A 112 -5.82 9.40 3.27
CA ALA A 112 -6.67 10.58 3.42
C ALA A 112 -5.83 11.84 3.68
N ALA A 113 -4.81 11.76 4.54
CA ALA A 113 -3.90 12.87 4.83
C ALA A 113 -3.08 13.28 3.58
N ILE A 114 -2.60 12.31 2.80
CA ILE A 114 -1.93 12.59 1.52
C ILE A 114 -2.88 13.31 0.57
N ARG A 115 -4.14 12.84 0.43
CA ARG A 115 -5.13 13.50 -0.42
C ARG A 115 -5.43 14.95 -0.04
N GLN A 116 -5.41 15.27 1.24
CA GLN A 116 -5.57 16.65 1.70
C GLN A 116 -4.43 17.56 1.18
N ILE A 117 -3.23 17.01 0.98
CA ILE A 117 -2.08 17.77 0.48
C ILE A 117 -2.09 17.87 -1.05
N VAL A 118 -2.26 16.72 -1.73
CA VAL A 118 -2.06 16.64 -3.20
C VAL A 118 -3.35 16.86 -3.99
N GLY A 119 -4.51 16.92 -3.33
CA GLY A 119 -5.80 17.01 -3.98
C GLY A 119 -6.26 15.71 -4.66
N PRO A 120 -7.40 15.74 -5.37
CA PRO A 120 -8.05 14.53 -5.89
C PRO A 120 -7.43 13.97 -7.19
N TYR A 121 -6.61 14.74 -7.89
CA TYR A 121 -6.21 14.41 -9.26
C TYR A 121 -4.81 13.83 -9.42
N LEU A 122 -3.95 13.93 -8.39
CA LEU A 122 -2.62 13.31 -8.46
C LEU A 122 -2.76 11.79 -8.44
N PRO A 123 -2.19 11.04 -9.40
CA PRO A 123 -2.21 9.58 -9.36
C PRO A 123 -1.58 9.03 -8.10
N LEU A 124 -2.35 8.23 -7.35
CA LEU A 124 -1.93 7.54 -6.14
C LEU A 124 -2.27 6.06 -6.28
N ALA A 125 -1.26 5.26 -6.50
CA ALA A 125 -1.36 3.81 -6.66
C ALA A 125 -0.92 3.08 -5.39
N VAL A 126 -1.61 2.01 -5.06
CA VAL A 126 -1.32 1.19 -3.88
C VAL A 126 -1.20 -0.27 -4.26
N SER A 127 -0.19 -0.97 -3.75
CA SER A 127 -0.22 -2.42 -3.62
C SER A 127 -0.48 -2.81 -2.17
N CYS A 128 -1.28 -3.86 -1.96
CA CYS A 128 -1.67 -4.31 -0.63
C CYS A 128 -1.72 -5.84 -0.54
N ASP A 129 -1.91 -6.31 0.68
CA ASP A 129 -2.08 -7.73 1.00
C ASP A 129 -3.53 -8.18 0.79
N PRO A 130 -3.81 -9.41 0.32
CA PRO A 130 -5.17 -9.94 0.25
C PRO A 130 -5.83 -10.14 1.62
N HIS A 131 -5.05 -10.21 2.71
CA HIS A 131 -5.57 -10.25 4.08
C HIS A 131 -5.97 -8.87 4.60
N GLY A 132 -5.87 -7.82 3.78
CA GLY A 132 -6.29 -6.48 4.13
C GLY A 132 -7.80 -6.37 4.39
N ASN A 133 -8.17 -5.57 5.39
CA ASN A 133 -9.56 -5.24 5.68
C ASN A 133 -9.86 -3.80 5.25
N LEU A 134 -9.96 -3.61 3.93
CA LEU A 134 -10.04 -2.29 3.34
C LEU A 134 -11.36 -1.58 3.70
N THR A 135 -11.28 -0.28 3.95
CA THR A 135 -12.46 0.57 4.10
C THR A 135 -12.83 1.23 2.77
N LYS A 136 -14.08 1.67 2.66
CA LYS A 136 -14.56 2.40 1.49
C LYS A 136 -13.71 3.65 1.25
N GLU A 137 -13.49 4.41 2.31
CA GLU A 137 -12.76 5.67 2.28
C GLU A 137 -11.29 5.47 1.89
N TYR A 138 -10.66 4.38 2.33
CA TYR A 138 -9.31 4.02 1.90
C TYR A 138 -9.26 3.81 0.39
N VAL A 139 -10.19 3.02 -0.15
CA VAL A 139 -10.25 2.72 -1.58
C VAL A 139 -10.53 3.98 -2.40
N GLU A 140 -11.52 4.79 -2.00
CA GLU A 140 -11.93 6.00 -2.72
C GLU A 140 -10.88 7.12 -2.70
N ASN A 141 -9.97 7.13 -1.74
CA ASN A 141 -8.84 8.06 -1.69
C ASN A 141 -7.63 7.61 -2.53
N THR A 142 -7.64 6.42 -3.10
CA THR A 142 -6.62 5.97 -4.06
C THR A 142 -7.07 6.20 -5.49
N THR A 143 -6.15 6.16 -6.45
CA THR A 143 -6.51 6.09 -7.86
C THR A 143 -6.80 4.65 -8.26
N PHE A 144 -5.96 3.72 -7.80
CA PHE A 144 -6.22 2.29 -7.89
C PHE A 144 -5.41 1.51 -6.86
N ILE A 145 -5.89 0.32 -6.52
CA ILE A 145 -5.27 -0.63 -5.61
C ILE A 145 -5.08 -1.96 -6.32
N ARG A 146 -3.95 -2.62 -6.09
CA ARG A 146 -3.72 -4.02 -6.48
C ARG A 146 -3.31 -4.83 -5.26
N SER A 147 -3.99 -5.94 -5.03
CA SER A 147 -3.62 -6.92 -4.02
C SER A 147 -2.73 -8.01 -4.62
N TYR A 148 -1.88 -8.63 -3.78
CA TYR A 148 -1.30 -9.93 -4.11
C TYR A 148 -2.43 -10.94 -4.37
N ARG A 149 -2.13 -11.99 -5.12
CA ARG A 149 -3.09 -13.03 -5.47
C ARG A 149 -2.84 -14.32 -4.71
N GLU A 150 -1.61 -14.52 -4.28
CA GLU A 150 -1.17 -15.76 -3.68
C GLU A 150 -1.10 -15.66 -2.15
N ALA A 151 -1.60 -16.69 -1.50
CA ALA A 151 -1.38 -16.96 -0.09
C ALA A 151 -0.94 -18.44 0.04
N PRO A 152 0.31 -18.75 0.47
CA PRO A 152 1.39 -17.81 0.84
C PRO A 152 1.84 -16.87 -0.29
N HIS A 153 2.34 -15.69 0.08
CA HIS A 153 2.66 -14.57 -0.83
C HIS A 153 3.90 -14.83 -1.69
N THR A 154 3.73 -15.49 -2.81
CA THR A 154 4.82 -15.77 -3.77
C THR A 154 4.92 -14.73 -4.88
N ASP A 155 3.92 -13.85 -5.01
CA ASP A 155 3.76 -12.88 -6.09
C ASP A 155 3.91 -11.41 -5.66
N ILE A 156 4.48 -11.12 -4.46
CA ILE A 156 4.64 -9.75 -3.96
C ILE A 156 5.40 -8.87 -4.97
N ALA A 157 6.62 -9.27 -5.33
CA ALA A 157 7.46 -8.50 -6.25
C ALA A 157 6.74 -8.27 -7.60
N GLN A 158 6.08 -9.28 -8.14
CA GLN A 158 5.34 -9.18 -9.40
C GLN A 158 4.19 -8.18 -9.28
N THR A 159 3.43 -8.22 -8.18
CA THR A 159 2.30 -7.29 -7.94
C THR A 159 2.79 -5.87 -7.75
N VAL A 160 3.82 -5.65 -6.94
CA VAL A 160 4.47 -4.35 -6.76
C VAL A 160 4.90 -3.75 -8.10
N GLN A 161 5.68 -4.51 -8.89
CA GLN A 161 6.19 -4.05 -10.18
C GLN A 161 5.06 -3.76 -11.18
N ARG A 162 4.02 -4.60 -11.25
CA ARG A 162 2.84 -4.35 -12.08
C ARG A 162 2.09 -3.09 -11.67
N THR A 163 1.98 -2.82 -10.36
CA THR A 163 1.34 -1.61 -9.85
C THR A 163 2.14 -0.37 -10.22
N CYS A 164 3.47 -0.42 -10.07
CA CYS A 164 4.36 0.68 -10.46
C CYS A 164 4.31 0.96 -11.97
N ARG A 165 4.34 -0.08 -12.82
CA ARG A 165 4.21 0.07 -14.28
C ARG A 165 2.87 0.69 -14.67
N ALA A 166 1.78 0.24 -14.04
CA ALA A 166 0.46 0.81 -14.27
C ALA A 166 0.37 2.30 -13.85
N LEU A 167 1.04 2.68 -12.76
CA LEU A 167 1.13 4.08 -12.35
C LEU A 167 1.89 4.92 -13.39
N ILE A 168 3.03 4.44 -13.88
CA ILE A 168 3.82 5.12 -14.90
C ILE A 168 2.99 5.33 -16.18
N GLU A 169 2.29 4.28 -16.64
CA GLU A 169 1.41 4.36 -17.80
C GLU A 169 0.26 5.34 -17.59
N LEU A 170 -0.36 5.33 -16.40
CA LEU A 170 -1.43 6.28 -16.08
C LEU A 170 -0.93 7.73 -16.07
N ILE A 171 0.29 7.99 -15.62
CA ILE A 171 0.88 9.33 -15.66
C ILE A 171 1.16 9.77 -17.09
N ARG A 172 1.67 8.87 -17.93
CA ARG A 172 1.96 9.12 -19.36
C ARG A 172 0.69 9.32 -20.19
N HIS A 173 -0.32 8.52 -19.91
CA HIS A 173 -1.58 8.45 -20.66
C HIS A 173 -2.77 8.66 -19.69
N ARG A 174 -2.96 9.91 -19.27
CA ARG A 174 -3.98 10.29 -18.27
C ARG A 174 -5.36 9.76 -18.65
N GLN A 175 -5.92 8.95 -17.79
CA GLN A 175 -7.28 8.43 -17.86
C GLN A 175 -8.01 8.74 -16.56
N ASN A 176 -9.31 8.94 -16.67
CA ASN A 176 -10.15 9.08 -15.47
C ASN A 176 -10.49 7.67 -14.94
N ILE A 177 -9.80 7.26 -13.91
CA ILE A 177 -10.01 5.96 -13.24
C ILE A 177 -10.60 6.23 -11.88
N THR A 178 -11.69 5.55 -11.57
CA THR A 178 -12.34 5.59 -10.25
C THR A 178 -12.44 4.18 -9.69
N PRO A 179 -11.87 3.89 -8.52
CA PRO A 179 -11.98 2.58 -7.92
C PRO A 179 -13.41 2.31 -7.46
N VAL A 180 -13.82 1.05 -7.53
CA VAL A 180 -15.12 0.58 -7.05
C VAL A 180 -14.88 -0.28 -5.81
N TYR A 181 -15.63 0.01 -4.74
CA TYR A 181 -15.56 -0.73 -3.48
C TYR A 181 -16.88 -1.43 -3.19
N ARG A 182 -16.78 -2.69 -2.76
CA ARG A 182 -17.92 -3.42 -2.21
C ARG A 182 -17.48 -4.32 -1.07
N LYS A 183 -18.03 -4.10 0.12
CA LYS A 183 -17.84 -4.98 1.27
C LYS A 183 -18.74 -6.21 1.11
N LEU A 184 -18.14 -7.38 1.18
CA LEU A 184 -18.86 -8.64 1.23
C LEU A 184 -19.12 -9.07 2.68
N PRO A 185 -20.25 -9.72 2.99
CA PRO A 185 -20.52 -10.29 4.32
C PRO A 185 -19.73 -11.59 4.51
N LEU A 186 -18.42 -11.50 4.51
CA LEU A 186 -17.49 -12.62 4.55
C LEU A 186 -16.44 -12.41 5.64
N ILE A 187 -16.19 -13.45 6.41
CA ILE A 187 -15.07 -13.53 7.35
C ILE A 187 -14.28 -14.79 6.97
N LEU A 188 -13.00 -14.63 6.67
CA LEU A 188 -12.07 -15.70 6.35
C LEU A 188 -10.88 -15.68 7.30
N GLY A 189 -10.52 -16.83 7.85
CA GLY A 189 -9.24 -17.02 8.52
C GLY A 189 -8.10 -17.17 7.50
N GLY A 190 -6.86 -16.87 7.91
CA GLY A 190 -5.70 -16.97 7.04
C GLY A 190 -5.51 -18.35 6.43
N GLU A 191 -5.72 -19.41 7.20
CA GLU A 191 -5.64 -20.81 6.75
C GLU A 191 -6.74 -21.21 5.74
N GLN A 192 -7.80 -20.42 5.64
CA GLN A 192 -8.88 -20.62 4.67
C GLN A 192 -8.68 -19.81 3.39
N SER A 193 -7.65 -18.97 3.34
CA SER A 193 -7.33 -18.09 2.22
C SER A 193 -6.20 -18.62 1.31
N VAL A 194 -5.77 -19.88 1.50
CA VAL A 194 -4.72 -20.51 0.70
C VAL A 194 -5.11 -20.52 -0.77
N SER A 195 -4.32 -19.86 -1.61
CA SER A 195 -4.66 -19.63 -3.03
C SER A 195 -4.62 -20.89 -3.89
N ALA A 196 -3.88 -21.93 -3.45
CA ALA A 196 -3.81 -23.22 -4.14
C ALA A 196 -5.04 -24.09 -3.88
N ASP A 197 -5.84 -23.81 -2.86
CA ASP A 197 -6.97 -24.62 -2.41
C ASP A 197 -8.32 -24.07 -2.86
N GLU A 198 -9.31 -24.95 -2.97
CA GLU A 198 -10.69 -24.54 -3.23
C GLU A 198 -11.36 -24.04 -1.93
N PRO A 199 -12.23 -23.00 -2.00
CA PRO A 199 -12.75 -22.33 -3.21
C PRO A 199 -11.88 -21.17 -3.70
N VAL A 200 -10.81 -20.78 -3.00
CA VAL A 200 -10.01 -19.58 -3.29
C VAL A 200 -9.35 -19.67 -4.66
N ARG A 201 -8.85 -20.83 -5.04
CA ARG A 201 -8.26 -21.06 -6.35
C ARG A 201 -9.21 -20.70 -7.48
N SER A 202 -10.43 -21.25 -7.47
CA SER A 202 -11.45 -20.95 -8.49
C SER A 202 -11.89 -19.50 -8.45
N PHE A 203 -11.97 -18.90 -7.27
CA PHE A 203 -12.33 -17.50 -7.09
C PHE A 203 -11.25 -16.57 -7.69
N ASN A 204 -9.97 -16.82 -7.41
CA ASN A 204 -8.86 -16.06 -7.99
C ASN A 204 -8.81 -16.18 -9.53
N GLN A 205 -9.07 -17.36 -10.06
CA GLN A 205 -9.17 -17.56 -11.51
C GLN A 205 -10.31 -16.74 -12.10
N TYR A 206 -11.48 -16.74 -11.48
CA TYR A 206 -12.63 -15.94 -11.93
C TYR A 206 -12.31 -14.45 -11.90
N LEU A 207 -11.72 -13.93 -10.82
CA LEU A 207 -11.32 -12.52 -10.72
C LEU A 207 -10.29 -12.14 -11.79
N SER A 208 -9.38 -13.03 -12.16
CA SER A 208 -8.39 -12.73 -13.18
C SER A 208 -8.98 -12.60 -14.58
N LEU A 209 -10.12 -13.21 -14.86
CA LEU A 209 -10.84 -13.07 -16.13
C LEU A 209 -11.56 -11.71 -16.29
N ILE A 210 -11.84 -11.03 -15.18
CA ILE A 210 -12.54 -9.73 -15.20
C ILE A 210 -11.56 -8.58 -15.56
N HIS A 211 -10.28 -8.82 -15.49
CA HIS A 211 -9.22 -7.81 -15.67
C HIS A 211 -8.47 -7.92 -17.00
N ILE A 212 -9.05 -8.57 -17.99
CA ILE A 212 -8.50 -8.66 -19.36
C ILE A 212 -8.98 -7.47 -20.17
#